data_64d94a19be554f3725c53fd27944f49c
#
_entry.id   64d94a19be554f3725c53fd27944f49c
#
_cell.length_a   1.000
_cell.length_b   1.000
_cell.length_c   1.000
_cell.angle_alpha   90.00
_cell.angle_beta   90.00
_cell.angle_gamma   90.00
#
_symmetry.space_group_name_H-M   'P 1'
#
loop_
_entity.id
_entity.type
_entity.pdbx_description
1 polymer ?
#
loop_
_entity_poly.entity_id
_entity_poly.type
_entity_poly.pdbx_seq_one_letter_code
_entity_poly.pdbx_strand_id
1 'polypeptide(L)'
;MSSMTPQEIVHELDKHIVGQTRAKRAVAIALRNRWRRQQVAEPLRQEITPKNILMIGPTGVGKTEIARRLARLADAPFVKVEATKFTEVGYVGRDVDTIVRDLVEIAIKDTRETATKKVRRRAEDSAEERVLDVLLPAARRPSAFVADGAEPPAQAVGEEESATRQKFRKKLREGELDDREVEIEVSAPQAHMEIFAPPGMEELTQQIQGMFQNLGGGRRKLRRMKIREAMRMLTDEEAARLVNDEDLRAKALANVEQNGIVFLDEIDKITSRSETIGADVSRQGVQRDLLPLVEGTTVSTKYGMVKTDHILFIASGAFHFSKPSDLIPELQGRFPIRVELDSLSVEDFERILTATDACLTRQYQALLATEEVEVTFLPDGIRRLAEIAWSVNEKTENIGARRLYTVMEKLLEEISFEAGKRGKESFRIDAAFVDAKLKELAQSEDLARYVL
;
A
#
# COMPACT_ATOMS: atom_id res chain seq x y z
N MET A 1 12.82 9.02 -7.50
CA MET A 1 13.57 7.74 -7.32
C MET A 1 14.73 7.95 -6.38
N SER A 2 14.97 6.99 -5.50
CA SER A 2 16.11 6.98 -4.59
C SER A 2 17.44 6.92 -5.35
N SER A 3 18.38 7.82 -5.06
CA SER A 3 19.74 7.79 -5.58
C SER A 3 20.64 6.74 -4.91
N MET A 4 20.08 5.91 -4.04
CA MET A 4 20.79 4.91 -3.23
C MET A 4 21.65 3.98 -4.09
N THR A 5 22.82 3.65 -3.59
CA THR A 5 23.67 2.60 -4.13
C THR A 5 23.09 1.21 -3.86
N PRO A 6 23.49 0.16 -4.58
CA PRO A 6 23.02 -1.20 -4.28
C PRO A 6 23.31 -1.63 -2.85
N GLN A 7 24.43 -1.21 -2.27
CA GLN A 7 24.79 -1.52 -0.89
C GLN A 7 23.85 -0.86 0.13
N GLU A 8 23.52 0.41 -0.08
CA GLU A 8 22.54 1.14 0.74
C GLU A 8 21.15 0.50 0.65
N ILE A 9 20.72 0.07 -0.54
CA ILE A 9 19.45 -0.63 -0.72
C ILE A 9 19.45 -1.95 0.06
N VAL A 10 20.53 -2.74 0.00
CA VAL A 10 20.67 -3.97 0.79
C VAL A 10 20.61 -3.66 2.28
N HIS A 11 21.32 -2.63 2.74
CA HIS A 11 21.32 -2.22 4.15
C HIS A 11 19.89 -1.83 4.62
N GLU A 12 19.13 -1.10 3.82
CA GLU A 12 17.74 -0.78 4.15
C GLU A 12 16.83 -2.04 4.18
N LEU A 13 17.06 -2.99 3.28
CA LEU A 13 16.35 -4.27 3.30
C LEU A 13 16.72 -5.11 4.53
N ASP A 14 17.99 -5.04 5.00
CA ASP A 14 18.47 -5.77 6.18
C ASP A 14 17.74 -5.37 7.48
N LYS A 15 17.20 -4.14 7.56
CA LYS A 15 16.38 -3.70 8.69
C LYS A 15 15.06 -4.47 8.85
N HIS A 16 14.60 -5.12 7.79
CA HIS A 16 13.29 -5.76 7.74
C HIS A 16 13.35 -7.25 7.41
N ILE A 17 14.41 -7.70 6.76
CA ILE A 17 14.53 -9.05 6.21
C ILE A 17 15.83 -9.65 6.69
N VAL A 18 15.74 -10.78 7.39
CA VAL A 18 16.88 -11.52 7.87
C VAL A 18 17.38 -12.48 6.77
N GLY A 19 18.68 -12.65 6.65
CA GLY A 19 19.27 -13.55 5.66
C GLY A 19 19.04 -13.11 4.21
N GLN A 20 18.86 -14.06 3.32
CA GLN A 20 18.47 -13.90 1.92
C GLN A 20 19.37 -12.95 1.09
N THR A 21 20.67 -12.99 1.34
CA THR A 21 21.64 -12.03 0.77
C THR A 21 21.63 -12.01 -0.76
N ARG A 22 21.49 -13.18 -1.41
CA ARG A 22 21.43 -13.29 -2.88
C ARG A 22 20.22 -12.55 -3.44
N ALA A 23 19.05 -12.75 -2.83
CA ALA A 23 17.80 -12.12 -3.26
C ALA A 23 17.84 -10.61 -3.07
N LYS A 24 18.29 -10.12 -1.91
CA LYS A 24 18.46 -8.68 -1.64
C LYS A 24 19.40 -8.02 -2.65
N ARG A 25 20.53 -8.68 -2.94
CA ARG A 25 21.50 -8.19 -3.93
C ARG A 25 20.90 -8.10 -5.33
N ALA A 26 20.15 -9.12 -5.78
CA ALA A 26 19.51 -9.13 -7.10
C ALA A 26 18.50 -8.00 -7.25
N VAL A 27 17.60 -7.82 -6.27
CA VAL A 27 16.60 -6.76 -6.32
C VAL A 27 17.23 -5.36 -6.19
N ALA A 28 18.30 -5.22 -5.40
CA ALA A 28 19.03 -3.96 -5.28
C ALA A 28 19.71 -3.55 -6.61
N ILE A 29 20.29 -4.51 -7.33
CA ILE A 29 20.85 -4.28 -8.65
C ILE A 29 19.74 -3.90 -9.65
N ALA A 30 18.60 -4.60 -9.63
CA ALA A 30 17.46 -4.30 -10.51
C ALA A 30 16.95 -2.87 -10.30
N LEU A 31 16.78 -2.45 -9.03
CA LEU A 31 16.38 -1.08 -8.70
C LEU A 31 17.42 -0.05 -9.17
N ARG A 32 18.70 -0.30 -8.91
CA ARG A 32 19.77 0.60 -9.33
C ARG A 32 19.86 0.71 -10.85
N ASN A 33 19.63 -0.38 -11.57
CA ASN A 33 19.62 -0.36 -13.03
C ASN A 33 18.47 0.49 -13.61
N ARG A 34 17.32 0.58 -12.94
CA ARG A 34 16.28 1.55 -13.29
C ARG A 34 16.76 2.99 -13.17
N TRP A 35 17.40 3.32 -12.07
CA TRP A 35 17.97 4.66 -11.90
C TRP A 35 19.04 4.94 -12.97
N ARG A 36 19.94 3.99 -13.25
CA ARG A 36 20.96 4.11 -14.30
C ARG A 36 20.32 4.33 -15.66
N ARG A 37 19.27 3.57 -16.00
CA ARG A 37 18.52 3.74 -17.25
C ARG A 37 18.01 5.16 -17.44
N GLN A 38 17.50 5.79 -16.40
CA GLN A 38 17.00 7.18 -16.46
C GLN A 38 18.10 8.20 -16.74
N GLN A 39 19.36 7.86 -16.52
CA GLN A 39 20.51 8.70 -16.82
C GLN A 39 21.03 8.51 -18.25
N VAL A 40 20.56 7.49 -18.96
CA VAL A 40 20.96 7.20 -20.34
C VAL A 40 20.18 8.10 -21.29
N ALA A 41 20.87 8.65 -22.30
CA ALA A 41 20.25 9.45 -23.35
C ALA A 41 19.38 8.63 -24.30
N GLU A 42 18.38 9.29 -24.90
CA GLU A 42 17.61 8.71 -26.01
C GLU A 42 18.51 8.59 -27.27
N PRO A 43 18.31 7.58 -28.16
CA PRO A 43 17.21 6.60 -28.11
C PRO A 43 17.50 5.36 -27.26
N LEU A 44 18.77 5.15 -26.84
CA LEU A 44 19.19 3.92 -26.14
C LEU A 44 18.38 3.65 -24.85
N ARG A 45 17.89 4.70 -24.19
CA ARG A 45 17.07 4.58 -22.97
C ARG A 45 15.80 3.77 -23.21
N GLN A 46 15.19 3.87 -24.39
CA GLN A 46 13.96 3.13 -24.73
C GLN A 46 14.21 1.66 -24.93
N GLU A 47 15.39 1.29 -25.43
CA GLU A 47 15.78 -0.10 -25.70
C GLU A 47 16.15 -0.88 -24.43
N ILE A 48 16.42 -0.17 -23.32
CA ILE A 48 16.80 -0.81 -22.05
C ILE A 48 15.56 -1.24 -21.30
N THR A 49 15.23 -2.53 -21.31
CA THR A 49 14.16 -3.13 -20.53
C THR A 49 14.64 -3.62 -19.15
N PRO A 50 13.78 -3.63 -18.12
CA PRO A 50 14.12 -4.19 -16.82
C PRO A 50 14.38 -5.70 -16.95
N LYS A 51 15.27 -6.24 -16.12
CA LYS A 51 15.52 -7.67 -16.04
C LYS A 51 14.64 -8.25 -14.95
N ASN A 52 13.61 -9.00 -15.35
CA ASN A 52 12.67 -9.61 -14.43
C ASN A 52 13.32 -10.69 -13.58
N ILE A 53 12.78 -10.92 -12.38
CA ILE A 53 13.38 -11.77 -11.37
C ILE A 53 12.43 -12.92 -11.03
N LEU A 54 12.94 -14.15 -11.01
CA LEU A 54 12.26 -15.32 -10.48
C LEU A 54 12.86 -15.67 -9.13
N MET A 55 12.06 -15.56 -8.06
CA MET A 55 12.42 -15.94 -6.69
C MET A 55 11.92 -17.35 -6.40
N ILE A 56 12.81 -18.24 -6.06
CA ILE A 56 12.56 -19.66 -5.80
C ILE A 56 12.85 -19.93 -4.32
N GLY A 57 11.96 -20.61 -3.64
CA GLY A 57 12.21 -21.00 -2.24
C GLY A 57 10.95 -21.22 -1.43
N PRO A 58 11.08 -21.79 -0.21
CA PRO A 58 9.94 -22.16 0.63
C PRO A 58 8.98 -21.01 0.94
N THR A 59 7.80 -21.35 1.41
CA THR A 59 6.83 -20.36 1.90
C THR A 59 7.37 -19.65 3.15
N GLY A 60 7.07 -18.37 3.32
CA GLY A 60 7.39 -17.64 4.55
C GLY A 60 8.85 -17.22 4.74
N VAL A 61 9.72 -17.37 3.72
CA VAL A 61 11.15 -16.94 3.80
C VAL A 61 11.39 -15.48 3.40
N GLY A 62 10.32 -14.72 3.13
CA GLY A 62 10.43 -13.28 2.86
C GLY A 62 10.34 -12.84 1.40
N LYS A 63 10.02 -13.73 0.43
CA LYS A 63 9.90 -13.39 -1.00
C LYS A 63 9.06 -12.15 -1.26
N THR A 64 7.82 -12.15 -0.80
CA THR A 64 6.87 -11.03 -0.95
C THR A 64 7.35 -9.78 -0.23
N GLU A 65 7.95 -9.92 0.96
CA GLU A 65 8.38 -8.78 1.77
C GLU A 65 9.58 -8.07 1.12
N ILE A 66 10.51 -8.82 0.51
CA ILE A 66 11.62 -8.25 -0.29
C ILE A 66 11.06 -7.34 -1.39
N ALA A 67 10.10 -7.82 -2.18
CA ALA A 67 9.51 -7.04 -3.27
C ALA A 67 8.74 -5.82 -2.77
N ARG A 68 7.97 -5.97 -1.69
CA ARG A 68 7.20 -4.88 -1.08
C ARG A 68 8.10 -3.78 -0.54
N ARG A 69 9.19 -4.14 0.17
CA ARG A 69 10.15 -3.18 0.71
C ARG A 69 10.92 -2.49 -0.41
N LEU A 70 11.32 -3.23 -1.44
CA LEU A 70 11.93 -2.66 -2.64
C LEU A 70 11.06 -1.57 -3.27
N ALA A 71 9.77 -1.85 -3.45
CA ALA A 71 8.82 -0.91 -4.02
C ALA A 71 8.69 0.37 -3.16
N ARG A 72 8.63 0.22 -1.83
CA ARG A 72 8.60 1.36 -0.90
C ARG A 72 9.88 2.21 -0.98
N LEU A 73 11.06 1.59 -1.04
CA LEU A 73 12.35 2.29 -1.19
C LEU A 73 12.43 3.04 -2.53
N ALA A 74 11.80 2.50 -3.57
CA ALA A 74 11.74 3.09 -4.90
C ALA A 74 10.69 4.19 -5.04
N ASP A 75 9.78 4.34 -4.08
CA ASP A 75 8.55 5.15 -4.22
C ASP A 75 7.79 4.74 -5.52
N ALA A 76 7.69 3.43 -5.74
CA ALA A 76 7.16 2.82 -6.94
C ALA A 76 5.77 2.23 -6.71
N PRO A 77 4.83 2.39 -7.66
CA PRO A 77 3.57 1.67 -7.63
C PRO A 77 3.81 0.15 -7.56
N PHE A 78 3.12 -0.51 -6.65
CA PHE A 78 3.31 -1.94 -6.37
C PHE A 78 1.99 -2.68 -6.29
N VAL A 79 1.89 -3.76 -7.04
CA VAL A 79 0.77 -4.71 -6.95
C VAL A 79 1.30 -6.11 -6.70
N LYS A 80 0.64 -6.83 -5.77
CA LYS A 80 0.84 -8.25 -5.55
C LYS A 80 -0.37 -9.00 -6.07
N VAL A 81 -0.15 -9.98 -6.93
CA VAL A 81 -1.17 -10.87 -7.45
C VAL A 81 -0.71 -12.33 -7.32
N GLU A 82 -1.66 -13.24 -7.15
CA GLU A 82 -1.43 -14.68 -7.15
C GLU A 82 -1.75 -15.22 -8.55
N ALA A 83 -0.80 -15.93 -9.16
CA ALA A 83 -0.96 -16.46 -10.51
C ALA A 83 -2.18 -17.38 -10.65
N THR A 84 -2.56 -18.06 -9.57
CA THR A 84 -3.71 -18.96 -9.49
C THR A 84 -5.07 -18.28 -9.58
N LYS A 85 -5.14 -16.94 -9.43
CA LYS A 85 -6.40 -16.17 -9.54
C LYS A 85 -6.81 -15.88 -10.97
N PHE A 86 -5.91 -16.11 -11.93
CA PHE A 86 -6.18 -15.88 -13.34
C PHE A 86 -6.65 -17.17 -14.01
N THR A 87 -7.48 -16.99 -15.01
CA THR A 87 -7.95 -18.05 -15.89
C THR A 87 -7.65 -17.65 -17.32
N GLU A 88 -7.50 -18.65 -18.19
CA GLU A 88 -7.31 -18.44 -19.63
C GLU A 88 -8.44 -17.56 -20.21
N VAL A 89 -8.11 -16.66 -21.10
CA VAL A 89 -9.06 -15.77 -21.76
C VAL A 89 -10.18 -16.57 -22.40
N GLY A 90 -11.44 -16.21 -22.07
CA GLY A 90 -12.65 -16.91 -22.51
C GLY A 90 -13.28 -17.85 -21.49
N TYR A 91 -12.63 -18.14 -20.38
CA TYR A 91 -13.21 -18.83 -19.21
C TYR A 91 -13.66 -17.83 -18.13
N VAL A 92 -14.58 -18.28 -17.27
CA VAL A 92 -15.04 -17.46 -16.13
C VAL A 92 -13.88 -17.31 -15.16
N GLY A 93 -13.30 -16.11 -15.08
CA GLY A 93 -12.18 -15.79 -14.22
C GLY A 93 -11.66 -14.36 -14.43
N ARG A 94 -10.54 -14.06 -13.78
CA ARG A 94 -9.93 -12.73 -13.83
C ARG A 94 -8.94 -12.66 -15.02
N ASP A 95 -9.11 -11.67 -15.87
CA ASP A 95 -8.19 -11.37 -16.96
C ASP A 95 -6.85 -10.82 -16.42
N VAL A 96 -5.74 -11.22 -17.04
CA VAL A 96 -4.38 -10.79 -16.66
C VAL A 96 -4.17 -9.28 -16.81
N ASP A 97 -4.88 -8.60 -17.72
CA ASP A 97 -4.83 -7.14 -17.89
C ASP A 97 -5.27 -6.40 -16.62
N THR A 98 -6.08 -7.04 -15.77
CA THR A 98 -6.48 -6.45 -14.47
C THR A 98 -5.29 -6.17 -13.57
N ILE A 99 -4.15 -6.85 -13.75
CA ILE A 99 -2.90 -6.57 -13.02
C ILE A 99 -2.46 -5.12 -13.25
N VAL A 100 -2.45 -4.71 -14.52
CA VAL A 100 -2.02 -3.35 -14.91
C VAL A 100 -3.09 -2.33 -14.50
N ARG A 101 -4.36 -2.66 -14.63
CA ARG A 101 -5.47 -1.80 -14.19
C ARG A 101 -5.40 -1.54 -12.68
N ASP A 102 -5.20 -2.58 -11.87
CA ASP A 102 -5.03 -2.46 -10.41
C ASP A 102 -3.77 -1.64 -10.04
N LEU A 103 -2.66 -1.85 -10.76
CA LEU A 103 -1.43 -1.09 -10.55
C LEU A 103 -1.63 0.41 -10.81
N VAL A 104 -2.37 0.75 -11.87
CA VAL A 104 -2.72 2.14 -12.18
C VAL A 104 -3.62 2.75 -11.11
N GLU A 105 -4.61 2.01 -10.61
CA GLU A 105 -5.48 2.52 -9.54
C GLU A 105 -4.71 2.85 -8.27
N ILE A 106 -3.78 1.96 -7.88
CA ILE A 106 -2.88 2.21 -6.75
C ILE A 106 -2.04 3.47 -7.01
N ALA A 107 -1.43 3.60 -8.19
CA ALA A 107 -0.60 4.74 -8.54
C ALA A 107 -1.37 6.07 -8.53
N ILE A 108 -2.60 6.09 -9.04
CA ILE A 108 -3.48 7.26 -9.01
C ILE A 108 -3.79 7.65 -7.56
N LYS A 109 -4.15 6.68 -6.73
CA LYS A 109 -4.43 6.91 -5.31
C LYS A 109 -3.21 7.49 -4.59
N ASP A 110 -2.04 6.86 -4.72
CA ASP A 110 -0.80 7.28 -4.06
C ASP A 110 -0.35 8.67 -4.54
N THR A 111 -0.46 8.93 -5.85
CA THR A 111 -0.13 10.23 -6.44
C THR A 111 -1.07 11.31 -5.92
N ARG A 112 -2.37 11.02 -5.81
CA ARG A 112 -3.39 11.93 -5.26
C ARG A 112 -3.12 12.24 -3.80
N GLU A 113 -2.85 11.22 -2.97
CA GLU A 113 -2.51 11.42 -1.57
C GLU A 113 -1.26 12.29 -1.39
N THR A 114 -0.24 12.04 -2.21
CA THR A 114 1.00 12.83 -2.19
C THR A 114 0.76 14.27 -2.64
N ALA A 115 -0.02 14.48 -3.70
CA ALA A 115 -0.39 15.80 -4.18
C ALA A 115 -1.21 16.57 -3.14
N THR A 116 -2.22 15.93 -2.53
CA THR A 116 -3.04 16.51 -1.46
C THR A 116 -2.19 16.93 -0.25
N LYS A 117 -1.26 16.07 0.19
CA LYS A 117 -0.33 16.40 1.28
C LYS A 117 0.53 17.64 0.97
N LYS A 118 0.99 17.79 -0.28
CA LYS A 118 1.79 18.97 -0.71
C LYS A 118 1.00 20.27 -0.70
N VAL A 119 -0.29 20.22 -1.07
CA VAL A 119 -1.13 21.41 -1.14
C VAL A 119 -1.90 21.68 0.16
N ARG A 120 -1.85 20.78 1.13
CA ARG A 120 -2.66 20.82 2.35
C ARG A 120 -2.55 22.15 3.10
N ARG A 121 -1.35 22.67 3.28
CA ARG A 121 -1.13 23.94 3.97
C ARG A 121 -1.82 25.11 3.27
N ARG A 122 -1.74 25.16 1.93
CA ARG A 122 -2.44 26.17 1.12
C ARG A 122 -3.95 25.96 1.17
N ALA A 123 -4.41 24.71 1.20
CA ALA A 123 -5.81 24.36 1.35
C ALA A 123 -6.36 24.76 2.72
N GLU A 124 -5.59 24.58 3.80
CA GLU A 124 -5.91 25.05 5.14
C GLU A 124 -6.06 26.58 5.19
N ASP A 125 -5.11 27.31 4.60
CA ASP A 125 -5.21 28.78 4.52
C ASP A 125 -6.45 29.22 3.72
N SER A 126 -6.78 28.55 2.61
CA SER A 126 -7.97 28.86 1.80
C SER A 126 -9.28 28.52 2.53
N ALA A 127 -9.29 27.40 3.25
CA ALA A 127 -10.46 27.00 4.07
C ALA A 127 -10.68 27.98 5.22
N GLU A 128 -9.62 28.45 5.87
CA GLU A 128 -9.64 29.48 6.90
C GLU A 128 -10.27 30.79 6.37
N GLU A 129 -9.86 31.22 5.18
CA GLU A 129 -10.45 32.41 4.54
C GLU A 129 -11.95 32.23 4.29
N ARG A 130 -12.40 31.06 3.78
CA ARG A 130 -13.82 30.79 3.56
C ARG A 130 -14.63 30.80 4.84
N VAL A 131 -14.11 30.25 5.94
CA VAL A 131 -14.77 30.30 7.26
C VAL A 131 -14.84 31.72 7.78
N LEU A 132 -13.77 32.50 7.60
CA LEU A 132 -13.76 33.93 7.99
C LEU A 132 -14.77 34.75 7.17
N ASP A 133 -14.95 34.47 5.89
CA ASP A 133 -15.96 35.13 5.04
C ASP A 133 -17.41 34.87 5.50
N VAL A 134 -17.66 33.67 6.04
CA VAL A 134 -18.94 33.30 6.64
C VAL A 134 -19.17 33.98 8.00
N LEU A 135 -18.10 34.05 8.82
CA LEU A 135 -18.17 34.67 10.16
C LEU A 135 -18.23 36.18 10.11
N LEU A 136 -17.59 36.78 9.11
CA LEU A 136 -17.50 38.21 8.90
C LEU A 136 -17.95 38.53 7.45
N PRO A 137 -19.23 38.40 7.14
CA PRO A 137 -19.70 38.76 5.81
C PRO A 137 -19.39 40.24 5.55
N ALA A 138 -18.67 40.48 4.44
CA ALA A 138 -18.35 41.84 4.03
C ALA A 138 -19.63 42.69 4.06
N ALA A 139 -19.60 43.80 4.77
CA ALA A 139 -20.72 44.69 4.87
C ALA A 139 -21.19 45.01 3.45
N ARG A 140 -22.42 44.61 3.08
CA ARG A 140 -23.03 44.98 1.81
C ARG A 140 -22.94 46.50 1.73
N ARG A 141 -22.09 47.02 0.83
CA ARG A 141 -22.13 48.44 0.51
C ARG A 141 -23.56 48.77 0.14
N PRO A 142 -24.27 49.62 0.90
CA PRO A 142 -25.57 50.08 0.42
C PRO A 142 -25.27 50.74 -0.92
N SER A 143 -26.01 50.35 -1.95
CA SER A 143 -26.01 51.07 -3.21
C SER A 143 -26.54 52.46 -2.89
N ALA A 144 -25.65 53.37 -2.53
CA ALA A 144 -26.00 54.76 -2.34
C ALA A 144 -26.36 55.32 -3.71
N PHE A 145 -27.62 55.60 -3.87
CA PHE A 145 -28.08 56.57 -4.85
C PHE A 145 -27.19 57.78 -4.68
N VAL A 146 -26.42 58.08 -5.69
CA VAL A 146 -25.50 59.21 -5.73
C VAL A 146 -26.36 60.48 -5.68
N ALA A 147 -26.35 61.14 -4.53
CA ALA A 147 -26.63 62.57 -4.42
C ALA A 147 -25.28 63.25 -4.18
N ASP A 148 -24.98 64.07 -5.10
CA ASP A 148 -23.90 64.98 -5.32
C ASP A 148 -23.02 65.39 -4.11
N GLY A 149 -21.71 65.16 -4.17
CA GLY A 149 -20.68 66.05 -3.61
C GLY A 149 -20.15 65.78 -2.19
N ALA A 150 -19.82 64.55 -1.77
CA ALA A 150 -18.85 64.38 -0.68
C ALA A 150 -18.17 62.99 -0.79
N GLU A 151 -16.85 62.94 -1.04
CA GLU A 151 -16.07 61.73 -0.92
C GLU A 151 -15.95 61.32 0.57
N PRO A 152 -16.40 60.15 0.98
CA PRO A 152 -16.08 59.65 2.30
C PRO A 152 -14.65 59.10 2.31
N PRO A 153 -13.92 59.20 3.40
CA PRO A 153 -12.52 58.71 3.50
C PRO A 153 -12.51 57.16 3.42
N ALA A 154 -12.10 56.68 2.27
CA ALA A 154 -12.05 55.21 1.95
C ALA A 154 -10.97 54.44 2.73
N GLN A 155 -10.20 55.10 3.58
CA GLN A 155 -9.05 54.46 4.27
C GLN A 155 -9.33 53.92 5.66
N ALA A 156 -10.31 54.43 6.41
CA ALA A 156 -10.55 53.98 7.81
C ALA A 156 -11.36 52.68 7.93
N VAL A 157 -12.23 52.39 6.95
CA VAL A 157 -13.08 51.18 7.01
C VAL A 157 -12.32 49.91 6.68
N GLY A 158 -11.28 49.99 5.84
CA GLY A 158 -10.45 48.84 5.46
C GLY A 158 -9.48 48.35 6.56
N GLU A 159 -9.01 49.23 7.43
CA GLU A 159 -8.08 48.88 8.50
C GLU A 159 -8.75 48.20 9.68
N GLU A 160 -9.98 48.65 10.08
CA GLU A 160 -10.72 48.03 11.17
C GLU A 160 -11.29 46.63 10.77
N GLU A 161 -11.76 46.47 9.53
CA GLU A 161 -12.13 45.13 8.99
C GLU A 161 -10.92 44.17 8.97
N SER A 162 -9.74 44.66 8.57
CA SER A 162 -8.50 43.88 8.56
C SER A 162 -8.08 43.46 9.99
N ALA A 163 -8.16 44.35 10.95
CA ALA A 163 -7.81 44.07 12.36
C ALA A 163 -8.77 43.07 12.99
N THR A 164 -10.07 43.17 12.71
CA THR A 164 -11.10 42.25 13.20
C THR A 164 -10.91 40.87 12.59
N ARG A 165 -10.65 40.77 11.27
CA ARG A 165 -10.38 39.53 10.57
C ARG A 165 -9.14 38.83 11.10
N GLN A 166 -8.07 39.57 11.42
CA GLN A 166 -6.88 39.01 12.06
C GLN A 166 -7.15 38.45 13.48
N LYS A 167 -7.98 39.13 14.28
CA LYS A 167 -8.40 38.63 15.60
C LYS A 167 -9.19 37.32 15.51
N PHE A 168 -10.14 37.26 14.58
CA PHE A 168 -10.93 36.03 14.35
C PHE A 168 -10.05 34.90 13.80
N ARG A 169 -9.10 35.20 12.91
CA ARG A 169 -8.10 34.24 12.42
C ARG A 169 -7.28 33.64 13.56
N LYS A 170 -6.81 34.49 14.47
CA LYS A 170 -6.08 34.03 15.65
C LYS A 170 -6.92 33.10 16.53
N LYS A 171 -8.17 33.48 16.83
CA LYS A 171 -9.11 32.67 17.60
C LYS A 171 -9.44 31.33 16.93
N LEU A 172 -9.54 31.31 15.61
CA LEU A 172 -9.77 30.10 14.80
C LEU A 172 -8.58 29.14 14.95
N ARG A 173 -7.35 29.66 14.85
CA ARG A 173 -6.12 28.86 15.00
C ARG A 173 -5.88 28.37 16.44
N GLU A 174 -6.34 29.09 17.43
CA GLU A 174 -6.29 28.72 18.85
C GLU A 174 -7.42 27.75 19.24
N GLY A 175 -8.38 27.47 18.35
CA GLY A 175 -9.49 26.55 18.58
C GLY A 175 -10.61 27.11 19.44
N GLU A 176 -10.59 28.41 19.81
CA GLU A 176 -11.62 29.04 20.65
C GLU A 176 -13.02 29.04 19.98
N LEU A 177 -13.08 28.90 18.66
CA LEU A 177 -14.30 28.93 17.88
C LEU A 177 -14.77 27.56 17.41
N ASP A 178 -14.07 26.48 17.74
CA ASP A 178 -14.28 25.13 17.22
C ASP A 178 -15.70 24.59 17.40
N ASP A 179 -16.34 24.89 18.54
CA ASP A 179 -17.68 24.43 18.88
C ASP A 179 -18.81 25.34 18.35
N ARG A 180 -18.47 26.50 17.78
CA ARG A 180 -19.46 27.42 17.20
C ARG A 180 -20.00 26.85 15.90
N GLU A 181 -21.32 26.96 15.70
CA GLU A 181 -21.99 26.53 14.46
C GLU A 181 -21.90 27.61 13.38
N VAL A 182 -21.66 27.16 12.16
CA VAL A 182 -21.67 28.00 10.94
C VAL A 182 -22.44 27.31 9.85
N GLU A 183 -23.06 28.10 9.00
CA GLU A 183 -23.72 27.64 7.77
C GLU A 183 -22.73 27.82 6.60
N ILE A 184 -22.28 26.72 6.03
CA ILE A 184 -21.37 26.75 4.89
C ILE A 184 -21.96 26.07 3.66
N GLU A 185 -21.63 26.60 2.51
CA GLU A 185 -21.88 25.93 1.23
C GLU A 185 -20.85 24.83 1.02
N VAL A 186 -21.29 23.58 1.07
CA VAL A 186 -20.46 22.41 0.81
C VAL A 186 -20.94 21.75 -0.47
N SER A 187 -19.99 21.32 -1.29
CA SER A 187 -20.29 20.47 -2.45
C SER A 187 -20.98 19.19 -1.95
N ALA A 188 -22.19 18.92 -2.44
CA ALA A 188 -22.85 17.67 -2.07
C ALA A 188 -21.95 16.50 -2.48
N PRO A 189 -21.70 15.51 -1.59
CA PRO A 189 -20.97 14.32 -1.98
C PRO A 189 -21.68 13.72 -3.19
N GLN A 190 -20.96 13.53 -4.28
CA GLN A 190 -21.49 12.82 -5.43
C GLN A 190 -21.83 11.42 -4.92
N ALA A 191 -23.10 11.10 -4.83
CA ALA A 191 -23.54 9.74 -4.57
C ALA A 191 -23.00 8.90 -5.75
N HIS A 192 -21.92 8.14 -5.53
CA HIS A 192 -21.55 7.08 -6.43
C HIS A 192 -22.65 6.04 -6.36
N MET A 193 -23.65 6.18 -7.23
CA MET A 193 -24.53 5.05 -7.51
C MET A 193 -23.68 4.01 -8.21
N GLU A 194 -23.28 2.98 -7.47
CA GLU A 194 -22.78 1.75 -8.07
C GLU A 194 -23.96 1.11 -8.81
N ILE A 195 -24.05 1.38 -10.10
CA ILE A 195 -24.98 0.67 -10.97
C ILE A 195 -24.34 -0.68 -11.22
N PHE A 196 -24.85 -1.71 -10.55
CA PHE A 196 -24.51 -3.10 -10.83
C PHE A 196 -24.97 -3.42 -12.25
N ALA A 197 -24.04 -3.38 -13.19
CA ALA A 197 -24.28 -3.84 -14.55
C ALA A 197 -23.89 -5.32 -14.69
N PRO A 198 -24.68 -6.11 -15.40
CA PRO A 198 -24.30 -7.45 -15.77
C PRO A 198 -23.01 -7.43 -16.62
N PRO A 199 -22.17 -8.50 -16.59
CA PRO A 199 -20.97 -8.60 -17.41
C PRO A 199 -21.30 -8.40 -18.90
N GLY A 200 -20.60 -7.46 -19.54
CA GLY A 200 -20.77 -7.13 -20.97
C GLY A 200 -21.50 -5.81 -21.27
N MET A 201 -21.97 -5.06 -20.28
CA MET A 201 -22.64 -3.75 -20.47
C MET A 201 -21.83 -2.58 -19.87
N GLU A 202 -20.52 -2.75 -19.70
CA GLU A 202 -19.65 -1.77 -19.03
C GLU A 202 -19.58 -0.43 -19.78
N GLU A 203 -19.57 -0.45 -21.11
CA GLU A 203 -19.52 0.77 -21.93
C GLU A 203 -20.82 1.60 -21.81
N LEU A 204 -21.97 0.93 -21.76
CA LEU A 204 -23.28 1.60 -21.61
C LEU A 204 -23.40 2.23 -20.21
N THR A 205 -22.86 1.55 -19.21
CA THR A 205 -22.85 2.06 -17.83
C THR A 205 -21.95 3.29 -17.68
N GLN A 206 -20.79 3.30 -18.38
CA GLN A 206 -19.91 4.47 -18.43
C GLN A 206 -20.54 5.66 -19.15
N GLN A 207 -21.27 5.45 -20.24
CA GLN A 207 -21.98 6.52 -20.94
C GLN A 207 -23.12 7.10 -20.08
N ILE A 208 -23.88 6.25 -19.38
CA ILE A 208 -24.94 6.66 -18.48
C ILE A 208 -24.35 7.42 -17.26
N GLN A 209 -23.27 6.94 -16.68
CA GLN A 209 -22.57 7.65 -15.60
C GLN A 209 -22.03 9.01 -16.05
N GLY A 210 -21.46 9.11 -17.26
CA GLY A 210 -21.01 10.37 -17.85
C GLY A 210 -22.15 11.38 -18.08
N MET A 211 -23.33 10.90 -18.51
CA MET A 211 -24.52 11.73 -18.65
C MET A 211 -25.05 12.24 -17.30
N PHE A 212 -25.08 11.39 -16.28
CA PHE A 212 -25.50 11.79 -14.93
C PHE A 212 -24.50 12.72 -14.24
N GLN A 213 -23.20 12.58 -14.49
CA GLN A 213 -22.18 13.52 -14.00
C GLN A 213 -22.34 14.91 -14.59
N ASN A 214 -22.71 15.04 -15.88
CA ASN A 214 -22.94 16.31 -16.52
C ASN A 214 -24.27 16.97 -16.12
N LEU A 215 -25.31 16.21 -15.79
CA LEU A 215 -26.58 16.73 -15.31
C LEU A 215 -26.60 17.10 -13.82
N GLY A 216 -25.66 16.53 -13.04
CA GLY A 216 -25.49 16.76 -11.60
C GLY A 216 -24.59 17.93 -11.25
N GLY A 217 -24.35 18.89 -12.16
CA GLY A 217 -23.49 20.05 -11.93
C GLY A 217 -23.68 20.63 -10.54
N GLY A 218 -22.69 20.42 -9.69
CA GLY A 218 -22.36 21.01 -8.40
C GLY A 218 -23.47 21.69 -7.61
N ARG A 219 -24.54 20.98 -7.24
CA ARG A 219 -25.51 21.54 -6.28
C ARG A 219 -24.81 21.75 -4.94
N ARG A 220 -24.38 22.97 -4.68
CA ARG A 220 -23.94 23.38 -3.35
C ARG A 220 -25.15 23.36 -2.42
N LYS A 221 -24.97 22.70 -1.27
CA LYS A 221 -26.00 22.68 -0.22
C LYS A 221 -25.45 23.43 0.99
N LEU A 222 -26.26 24.37 1.49
CA LEU A 222 -26.01 24.97 2.79
C LEU A 222 -26.18 23.90 3.86
N ARG A 223 -25.13 23.72 4.67
CA ARG A 223 -25.10 22.77 5.78
C ARG A 223 -24.62 23.49 7.04
N ARG A 224 -25.38 23.30 8.11
CA ARG A 224 -25.05 23.83 9.43
C ARG A 224 -24.21 22.79 10.17
N MET A 225 -23.04 23.20 10.64
CA MET A 225 -22.09 22.31 11.34
C MET A 225 -21.14 23.12 12.22
N LYS A 226 -20.43 22.45 13.12
CA LYS A 226 -19.39 23.08 13.95
C LYS A 226 -18.19 23.52 13.09
N ILE A 227 -17.54 24.62 13.47
CA ILE A 227 -16.39 25.19 12.76
C ILE A 227 -15.27 24.15 12.61
N ARG A 228 -14.98 23.32 13.62
CA ARG A 228 -14.00 22.23 13.53
C ARG A 228 -14.31 21.28 12.36
N GLU A 229 -15.56 20.87 12.20
CA GLU A 229 -16.00 19.99 11.13
C GLU A 229 -15.98 20.71 9.77
N ALA A 230 -16.42 21.95 9.76
CA ALA A 230 -16.41 22.84 8.61
C ALA A 230 -14.98 23.05 8.06
N MET A 231 -14.02 23.36 8.93
CA MET A 231 -12.61 23.51 8.56
C MET A 231 -12.05 22.25 7.91
N ARG A 232 -12.33 21.09 8.49
CA ARG A 232 -11.86 19.81 7.92
C ARG A 232 -12.44 19.57 6.52
N MET A 233 -13.75 19.71 6.37
CA MET A 233 -14.42 19.50 5.07
C MET A 233 -13.96 20.50 4.01
N LEU A 234 -13.84 21.78 4.38
CA LEU A 234 -13.38 22.82 3.46
C LEU A 234 -11.91 22.63 3.08
N THR A 235 -11.04 22.20 4.01
CA THR A 235 -9.64 21.88 3.69
C THR A 235 -9.56 20.74 2.68
N ASP A 236 -10.36 19.68 2.84
CA ASP A 236 -10.39 18.56 1.91
C ASP A 236 -10.94 19.00 0.53
N GLU A 237 -11.97 19.85 0.48
CA GLU A 237 -12.53 20.41 -0.76
C GLU A 237 -11.51 21.31 -1.48
N GLU A 238 -10.87 22.24 -0.76
CA GLU A 238 -9.87 23.15 -1.34
C GLU A 238 -8.60 22.36 -1.77
N ALA A 239 -8.20 21.35 -1.01
CA ALA A 239 -7.10 20.49 -1.43
C ALA A 239 -7.41 19.75 -2.73
N ALA A 240 -8.63 19.21 -2.87
CA ALA A 240 -9.07 18.57 -4.10
C ALA A 240 -9.12 19.58 -5.28
N ARG A 241 -9.53 20.81 -5.04
CA ARG A 241 -9.58 21.88 -6.06
C ARG A 241 -8.19 22.35 -6.53
N LEU A 242 -7.22 22.36 -5.61
CA LEU A 242 -5.83 22.76 -5.90
C LEU A 242 -5.05 21.70 -6.67
N VAL A 243 -5.54 20.47 -6.71
CA VAL A 243 -4.91 19.36 -7.45
C VAL A 243 -5.51 19.30 -8.86
N ASN A 244 -4.66 19.43 -9.88
CA ASN A 244 -5.07 19.23 -11.27
C ASN A 244 -5.17 17.73 -11.56
N ASP A 245 -6.37 17.23 -11.81
CA ASP A 245 -6.62 15.81 -12.06
C ASP A 245 -5.95 15.30 -13.36
N GLU A 246 -5.80 16.12 -14.39
CA GLU A 246 -5.13 15.73 -15.64
C GLU A 246 -3.62 15.54 -15.42
N ASP A 247 -2.97 16.50 -14.77
CA ASP A 247 -1.56 16.41 -14.41
C ASP A 247 -1.29 15.24 -13.47
N LEU A 248 -2.22 14.97 -12.54
CA LEU A 248 -2.13 13.86 -11.63
C LEU A 248 -2.19 12.51 -12.37
N ARG A 249 -3.15 12.36 -13.30
CA ARG A 249 -3.29 11.16 -14.14
C ARG A 249 -2.04 10.95 -14.99
N ALA A 250 -1.58 11.99 -15.69
CA ALA A 250 -0.38 11.89 -16.52
C ALA A 250 0.86 11.47 -15.72
N LYS A 251 1.05 12.05 -14.52
CA LYS A 251 2.16 11.69 -13.61
C LYS A 251 2.05 10.26 -13.09
N ALA A 252 0.83 9.84 -12.73
CA ALA A 252 0.60 8.48 -12.23
C ALA A 252 0.84 7.44 -13.32
N LEU A 253 0.32 7.64 -14.55
CA LEU A 253 0.56 6.76 -15.68
C LEU A 253 2.05 6.66 -16.02
N ALA A 254 2.74 7.79 -16.13
CA ALA A 254 4.19 7.82 -16.36
C ALA A 254 4.96 7.09 -15.23
N ASN A 255 4.52 7.22 -13.97
CA ASN A 255 5.12 6.49 -12.85
C ASN A 255 4.89 5.00 -12.93
N VAL A 256 3.71 4.54 -13.34
CA VAL A 256 3.42 3.12 -13.59
C VAL A 256 4.32 2.58 -14.68
N GLU A 257 4.34 3.21 -15.84
CA GLU A 257 5.13 2.76 -17.00
C GLU A 257 6.63 2.68 -16.70
N GLN A 258 7.18 3.67 -15.99
CA GLN A 258 8.62 3.78 -15.77
C GLN A 258 9.11 3.10 -14.49
N ASN A 259 8.25 2.99 -13.48
CA ASN A 259 8.63 2.58 -12.13
C ASN A 259 7.77 1.45 -11.56
N GLY A 260 6.67 1.06 -12.21
CA GLY A 260 5.77 0.02 -11.72
C GLY A 260 6.48 -1.29 -11.37
N ILE A 261 6.04 -1.95 -10.30
CA ILE A 261 6.53 -3.26 -9.86
C ILE A 261 5.33 -4.18 -9.69
N VAL A 262 5.35 -5.29 -10.41
CA VAL A 262 4.35 -6.36 -10.31
C VAL A 262 4.99 -7.57 -9.65
N PHE A 263 4.39 -8.04 -8.57
CA PHE A 263 4.80 -9.27 -7.90
C PHE A 263 3.80 -10.38 -8.19
N LEU A 264 4.25 -11.38 -8.95
CA LEU A 264 3.48 -12.57 -9.32
C LEU A 264 3.81 -13.69 -8.33
N ASP A 265 2.89 -13.97 -7.39
CA ASP A 265 3.09 -15.04 -6.41
C ASP A 265 2.54 -16.38 -6.93
N GLU A 266 3.07 -17.47 -6.40
CA GLU A 266 2.63 -18.85 -6.69
C GLU A 266 2.71 -19.23 -8.18
N ILE A 267 3.73 -18.75 -8.91
CA ILE A 267 3.88 -19.05 -10.34
C ILE A 267 4.11 -20.54 -10.61
N ASP A 268 4.64 -21.27 -9.63
CA ASP A 268 4.83 -22.71 -9.67
C ASP A 268 3.51 -23.50 -9.70
N LYS A 269 2.40 -22.89 -9.30
CA LYS A 269 1.07 -23.53 -9.33
C LYS A 269 0.43 -23.52 -10.72
N ILE A 270 0.88 -22.66 -11.63
CA ILE A 270 0.42 -22.61 -13.00
C ILE A 270 1.36 -23.35 -13.97
N THR A 271 2.37 -24.07 -13.46
CA THR A 271 3.17 -25.00 -14.26
C THR A 271 2.37 -26.24 -14.63
N SER A 272 2.57 -26.78 -15.83
CA SER A 272 1.95 -28.05 -16.24
C SER A 272 2.61 -29.22 -15.55
N ARG A 273 1.79 -30.13 -15.02
CA ARG A 273 2.22 -31.46 -14.60
C ARG A 273 1.83 -32.45 -15.71
N SER A 274 2.77 -33.24 -16.16
CA SER A 274 2.64 -34.15 -17.31
C SER A 274 1.63 -35.30 -17.16
N GLU A 275 0.74 -35.34 -16.17
CA GLU A 275 -0.08 -36.50 -15.87
C GLU A 275 -1.61 -36.32 -15.94
N THR A 276 -2.14 -35.11 -16.19
CA THR A 276 -3.61 -34.90 -16.25
C THR A 276 -4.02 -34.05 -17.44
N ILE A 277 -4.55 -34.69 -18.48
CA ILE A 277 -5.11 -34.05 -19.68
C ILE A 277 -6.40 -33.29 -19.30
N GLY A 278 -6.40 -31.98 -19.41
CA GLY A 278 -7.59 -31.13 -19.20
C GLY A 278 -7.34 -29.92 -18.29
N ALA A 279 -6.85 -30.11 -17.07
CA ALA A 279 -6.49 -29.00 -16.16
C ALA A 279 -5.19 -28.28 -16.56
N ASP A 280 -4.31 -28.98 -17.30
CA ASP A 280 -3.03 -28.44 -17.76
C ASP A 280 -3.17 -27.44 -18.90
N VAL A 281 -4.18 -27.56 -19.74
CA VAL A 281 -4.43 -26.61 -20.84
C VAL A 281 -4.74 -25.22 -20.27
N SER A 282 -5.60 -25.14 -19.27
CA SER A 282 -5.94 -23.87 -18.62
C SER A 282 -4.74 -23.19 -17.92
N ARG A 283 -3.85 -23.98 -17.28
CA ARG A 283 -2.65 -23.46 -16.62
C ARG A 283 -1.62 -22.92 -17.62
N GLN A 284 -1.42 -23.63 -18.74
CA GLN A 284 -0.58 -23.13 -19.84
C GLN A 284 -1.19 -21.90 -20.51
N GLY A 285 -2.52 -21.82 -20.60
CA GLY A 285 -3.24 -20.64 -21.07
C GLY A 285 -2.90 -19.41 -20.25
N VAL A 286 -2.96 -19.50 -18.93
CA VAL A 286 -2.58 -18.37 -18.04
C VAL A 286 -1.13 -17.94 -18.23
N GLN A 287 -0.18 -18.88 -18.44
CA GLN A 287 1.21 -18.51 -18.75
C GLN A 287 1.33 -17.77 -20.09
N ARG A 288 0.58 -18.20 -21.12
CA ARG A 288 0.54 -17.53 -22.43
C ARG A 288 -0.09 -16.14 -22.34
N ASP A 289 -1.14 -15.99 -21.54
CA ASP A 289 -1.80 -14.69 -21.34
C ASP A 289 -0.91 -13.69 -20.55
N LEU A 290 -0.09 -14.18 -19.60
CA LEU A 290 0.90 -13.36 -18.89
C LEU A 290 2.07 -12.93 -19.77
N LEU A 291 2.40 -13.69 -20.82
CA LEU A 291 3.58 -13.45 -21.63
C LEU A 291 3.60 -12.06 -22.28
N PRO A 292 2.53 -11.58 -22.95
CA PRO A 292 2.50 -10.23 -23.54
C PRO A 292 2.77 -9.14 -22.49
N LEU A 293 2.23 -9.26 -21.28
CA LEU A 293 2.46 -8.28 -20.22
C LEU A 293 3.94 -8.21 -19.82
N VAL A 294 4.61 -9.36 -19.74
CA VAL A 294 6.02 -9.46 -19.33
C VAL A 294 6.98 -9.11 -20.48
N GLU A 295 6.55 -9.29 -21.73
CA GLU A 295 7.31 -8.93 -22.93
C GLU A 295 7.25 -7.44 -23.26
N GLY A 296 6.17 -6.80 -22.93
CA GLY A 296 5.84 -5.43 -23.29
C GLY A 296 4.62 -5.37 -24.19
N THR A 297 3.56 -4.79 -23.69
CA THR A 297 2.30 -4.56 -24.42
C THR A 297 1.66 -3.27 -23.95
N THR A 298 0.59 -2.86 -24.62
CA THR A 298 -0.19 -1.70 -24.24
C THR A 298 -1.56 -2.13 -23.72
N VAL A 299 -1.84 -1.83 -22.47
CA VAL A 299 -3.10 -2.17 -21.81
C VAL A 299 -4.00 -0.96 -21.71
N SER A 300 -5.29 -1.14 -22.07
CA SER A 300 -6.31 -0.09 -21.92
C SER A 300 -6.81 -0.05 -20.47
N THR A 301 -6.80 1.15 -19.90
CA THR A 301 -7.33 1.42 -18.56
C THR A 301 -8.32 2.58 -18.59
N LYS A 302 -9.14 2.73 -17.57
CA LYS A 302 -10.07 3.87 -17.45
C LYS A 302 -9.37 5.25 -17.35
N TYR A 303 -8.06 5.27 -17.15
CA TYR A 303 -7.25 6.48 -17.05
C TYR A 303 -6.42 6.76 -18.30
N GLY A 304 -6.37 5.83 -19.24
CA GLY A 304 -5.61 5.89 -20.49
C GLY A 304 -4.87 4.60 -20.79
N MET A 305 -4.12 4.61 -21.89
CA MET A 305 -3.28 3.48 -22.33
C MET A 305 -1.99 3.43 -21.51
N VAL A 306 -1.54 2.24 -21.14
CA VAL A 306 -0.34 2.01 -20.34
C VAL A 306 0.56 0.97 -21.01
N LYS A 307 1.82 1.31 -21.21
CA LYS A 307 2.84 0.41 -21.77
C LYS A 307 3.54 -0.34 -20.64
N THR A 308 3.71 -1.65 -20.80
CA THR A 308 4.31 -2.52 -19.79
C THR A 308 5.81 -2.74 -19.95
N ASP A 309 6.42 -2.24 -21.02
CA ASP A 309 7.82 -2.46 -21.43
C ASP A 309 8.86 -2.21 -20.32
N HIS A 310 8.57 -1.27 -19.41
CA HIS A 310 9.48 -0.89 -18.35
C HIS A 310 8.97 -1.20 -16.93
N ILE A 311 7.86 -1.93 -16.82
CA ILE A 311 7.38 -2.49 -15.56
C ILE A 311 8.30 -3.64 -15.15
N LEU A 312 8.70 -3.69 -13.89
CA LEU A 312 9.49 -4.80 -13.34
C LEU A 312 8.56 -5.89 -12.85
N PHE A 313 8.68 -7.07 -13.42
CA PHE A 313 7.99 -8.25 -12.94
C PHE A 313 8.92 -9.07 -12.03
N ILE A 314 8.44 -9.39 -10.85
CA ILE A 314 9.10 -10.27 -9.89
C ILE A 314 8.16 -11.45 -9.67
N ALA A 315 8.50 -12.61 -10.20
CA ALA A 315 7.74 -13.82 -9.99
C ALA A 315 8.29 -14.60 -8.79
N SER A 316 7.41 -15.30 -8.07
CA SER A 316 7.82 -16.15 -6.96
C SER A 316 7.07 -17.48 -6.96
N GLY A 317 7.78 -18.54 -6.55
CA GLY A 317 7.22 -19.87 -6.39
C GLY A 317 8.02 -20.69 -5.38
N ALA A 318 7.38 -21.68 -4.79
CA ALA A 318 8.06 -22.64 -3.91
C ALA A 318 8.80 -23.71 -4.70
N PHE A 319 8.25 -24.12 -5.84
CA PHE A 319 8.80 -25.16 -6.73
C PHE A 319 9.10 -26.49 -6.04
N HIS A 320 8.27 -26.86 -5.02
CA HIS A 320 8.42 -28.14 -4.32
C HIS A 320 8.09 -29.35 -5.19
N PHE A 321 7.07 -29.21 -6.05
CA PHE A 321 6.56 -30.30 -6.90
C PHE A 321 6.80 -30.05 -8.39
N SER A 322 7.26 -28.88 -8.76
CA SER A 322 7.59 -28.45 -10.11
C SER A 322 8.99 -27.82 -10.14
N LYS A 323 9.54 -27.65 -11.31
CA LYS A 323 10.82 -26.98 -11.52
C LYS A 323 10.61 -25.69 -12.31
N PRO A 324 11.50 -24.70 -12.22
CA PRO A 324 11.46 -23.53 -13.09
C PRO A 324 11.47 -23.85 -14.61
N SER A 325 12.01 -25.04 -14.96
CA SER A 325 11.99 -25.59 -16.34
C SER A 325 10.62 -26.03 -16.82
N ASP A 326 9.64 -26.18 -15.91
CA ASP A 326 8.28 -26.60 -16.26
C ASP A 326 7.38 -25.40 -16.67
N LEU A 327 7.89 -24.17 -16.52
CA LEU A 327 7.31 -23.00 -17.15
C LEU A 327 7.49 -23.09 -18.67
N ILE A 328 6.60 -22.48 -19.45
CA ILE A 328 6.79 -22.41 -20.91
C ILE A 328 8.12 -21.74 -21.27
N PRO A 329 8.85 -22.19 -22.30
CA PRO A 329 10.19 -21.69 -22.61
C PRO A 329 10.25 -20.17 -22.82
N GLU A 330 9.21 -19.59 -23.42
CA GLU A 330 9.10 -18.16 -23.68
C GLU A 330 9.10 -17.39 -22.35
N LEU A 331 8.31 -17.83 -21.38
CA LEU A 331 8.22 -17.18 -20.06
C LEU A 331 9.53 -17.36 -19.27
N GLN A 332 10.20 -18.54 -19.38
CA GLN A 332 11.50 -18.75 -18.76
C GLN A 332 12.55 -17.74 -19.26
N GLY A 333 12.53 -17.41 -20.56
CA GLY A 333 13.43 -16.43 -21.17
C GLY A 333 13.20 -15.00 -20.66
N ARG A 334 11.97 -14.70 -20.21
CA ARG A 334 11.60 -13.36 -19.69
C ARG A 334 11.90 -13.16 -18.22
N PHE A 335 12.30 -14.23 -17.50
CA PHE A 335 12.81 -14.17 -16.12
C PHE A 335 14.28 -14.60 -16.06
N PRO A 336 15.20 -13.78 -16.59
CA PRO A 336 16.63 -14.15 -16.70
C PRO A 336 17.36 -14.20 -15.36
N ILE A 337 16.86 -13.47 -14.35
CA ILE A 337 17.46 -13.45 -13.03
C ILE A 337 16.72 -14.48 -12.16
N ARG A 338 17.41 -15.58 -11.81
CA ARG A 338 16.87 -16.59 -10.90
C ARG A 338 17.58 -16.51 -9.57
N VAL A 339 16.82 -16.45 -8.49
CA VAL A 339 17.37 -16.30 -7.13
C VAL A 339 16.71 -17.33 -6.22
N GLU A 340 17.53 -18.13 -5.59
CA GLU A 340 17.09 -19.08 -4.58
C GLU A 340 17.13 -18.41 -3.21
N LEU A 341 16.07 -18.62 -2.44
CA LEU A 341 15.96 -18.20 -1.04
C LEU A 341 16.06 -19.45 -0.17
N ASP A 342 16.92 -19.36 0.82
CA ASP A 342 17.19 -20.47 1.73
C ASP A 342 16.08 -20.59 2.79
N SER A 343 15.89 -21.79 3.32
CA SER A 343 15.08 -22.04 4.52
C SER A 343 15.67 -21.27 5.71
N LEU A 344 14.80 -20.82 6.62
CA LEU A 344 15.25 -20.08 7.80
C LEU A 344 15.81 -21.04 8.86
N SER A 345 16.96 -20.68 9.42
CA SER A 345 17.59 -21.38 10.56
C SER A 345 17.00 -20.87 11.89
N VAL A 346 17.34 -21.54 12.99
CA VAL A 346 16.97 -21.09 14.35
C VAL A 346 17.52 -19.68 14.62
N GLU A 347 18.76 -19.41 14.20
CA GLU A 347 19.41 -18.12 14.33
C GLU A 347 18.68 -17.03 13.54
N ASP A 348 18.14 -17.38 12.35
CA ASP A 348 17.33 -16.45 11.56
C ASP A 348 15.99 -16.13 12.25
N PHE A 349 15.34 -17.13 12.84
CA PHE A 349 14.12 -16.92 13.64
C PHE A 349 14.39 -16.01 14.84
N GLU A 350 15.48 -16.23 15.58
CA GLU A 350 15.90 -15.39 16.69
C GLU A 350 16.14 -13.94 16.24
N ARG A 351 16.82 -13.74 15.12
CA ARG A 351 17.03 -12.41 14.54
C ARG A 351 15.74 -11.74 14.05
N ILE A 352 14.81 -12.51 13.50
CA ILE A 352 13.48 -11.99 13.11
C ILE A 352 12.71 -11.48 14.33
N LEU A 353 12.84 -12.17 15.48
CA LEU A 353 12.21 -11.77 16.72
C LEU A 353 12.85 -10.55 17.38
N THR A 354 14.12 -10.23 17.08
CA THR A 354 14.89 -9.22 17.82
C THR A 354 15.41 -8.06 16.97
N ALA A 355 15.96 -8.37 15.79
CA ALA A 355 16.79 -7.43 15.04
C ALA A 355 16.05 -6.59 14.01
N THR A 356 14.83 -6.97 13.63
CA THR A 356 14.05 -6.20 12.66
C THR A 356 13.38 -5.01 13.32
N ASP A 357 13.21 -3.89 12.59
CA ASP A 357 12.62 -2.65 13.13
C ASP A 357 11.22 -2.85 13.72
N ALA A 358 10.43 -3.71 13.10
CA ALA A 358 9.08 -4.05 13.54
C ALA A 358 9.00 -5.53 13.96
N CYS A 359 9.94 -5.99 14.80
CA CYS A 359 9.94 -7.37 15.28
C CYS A 359 8.71 -7.67 16.14
N LEU A 360 8.28 -8.94 16.12
CA LEU A 360 7.07 -9.38 16.82
C LEU A 360 7.12 -9.07 18.32
N THR A 361 8.26 -9.27 18.95
CA THR A 361 8.44 -8.97 20.37
C THR A 361 8.08 -7.53 20.70
N ARG A 362 8.57 -6.56 19.93
CA ARG A 362 8.24 -5.14 20.11
C ARG A 362 6.77 -4.83 19.80
N GLN A 363 6.19 -5.51 18.82
CA GLN A 363 4.76 -5.31 18.49
C GLN A 363 3.88 -5.73 19.66
N TYR A 364 4.09 -6.92 20.23
CA TYR A 364 3.30 -7.40 21.37
C TYR A 364 3.57 -6.61 22.64
N GLN A 365 4.81 -6.19 22.90
CA GLN A 365 5.11 -5.26 23.99
C GLN A 365 4.33 -3.96 23.88
N ALA A 366 4.29 -3.36 22.69
CA ALA A 366 3.54 -2.13 22.46
C ALA A 366 2.02 -2.33 22.59
N LEU A 367 1.48 -3.46 22.11
CA LEU A 367 0.06 -3.79 22.21
C LEU A 367 -0.36 -3.96 23.68
N LEU A 368 0.36 -4.77 24.45
CA LEU A 368 0.02 -5.05 25.85
C LEU A 368 0.25 -3.84 26.75
N ALA A 369 1.22 -2.98 26.43
CA ALA A 369 1.46 -1.74 27.15
C ALA A 369 0.26 -0.76 27.08
N THR A 370 -0.62 -0.85 26.06
CA THR A 370 -1.84 -0.04 26.00
C THR A 370 -2.83 -0.37 27.12
N GLU A 371 -2.73 -1.57 27.69
CA GLU A 371 -3.54 -2.04 28.82
C GLU A 371 -2.75 -2.12 30.14
N GLU A 372 -1.65 -1.38 30.22
CA GLU A 372 -0.75 -1.31 31.38
C GLU A 372 -0.06 -2.64 31.74
N VAL A 373 0.01 -3.59 30.79
CA VAL A 373 0.73 -4.86 30.95
C VAL A 373 2.12 -4.74 30.34
N GLU A 374 3.15 -4.94 31.15
CA GLU A 374 4.54 -4.90 30.73
C GLU A 374 5.06 -6.32 30.48
N VAL A 375 5.47 -6.60 29.24
CA VAL A 375 6.05 -7.89 28.86
C VAL A 375 7.51 -7.72 28.48
N THR A 376 8.40 -8.47 29.14
CA THR A 376 9.83 -8.47 28.87
C THR A 376 10.25 -9.84 28.35
N PHE A 377 10.72 -9.90 27.10
CA PHE A 377 11.29 -11.12 26.52
C PHE A 377 12.77 -11.23 26.88
N LEU A 378 13.14 -12.31 27.54
CA LEU A 378 14.54 -12.60 27.87
C LEU A 378 15.24 -13.34 26.72
N PRO A 379 16.57 -13.24 26.57
CA PRO A 379 17.29 -13.86 25.46
C PRO A 379 17.10 -15.38 25.37
N ASP A 380 17.06 -16.06 26.50
CA ASP A 380 16.81 -17.50 26.57
C ASP A 380 15.38 -17.87 26.15
N GLY A 381 14.39 -17.06 26.51
CA GLY A 381 13.01 -17.20 26.06
C GLY A 381 12.87 -17.00 24.55
N ILE A 382 13.51 -15.98 23.99
CA ILE A 382 13.54 -15.72 22.55
C ILE A 382 14.19 -16.88 21.80
N ARG A 383 15.33 -17.37 22.26
CA ARG A 383 16.02 -18.53 21.68
C ARG A 383 15.11 -19.75 21.71
N ARG A 384 14.42 -19.99 22.82
CA ARG A 384 13.51 -21.13 22.98
C ARG A 384 12.30 -21.05 22.07
N LEU A 385 11.71 -19.85 21.88
CA LEU A 385 10.66 -19.60 20.89
C LEU A 385 11.11 -19.91 19.45
N ALA A 386 12.32 -19.48 19.09
CA ALA A 386 12.90 -19.73 17.79
C ALA A 386 13.08 -21.24 17.54
N GLU A 387 13.60 -21.98 18.52
CA GLU A 387 13.77 -23.45 18.46
C GLU A 387 12.44 -24.18 18.29
N ILE A 388 11.41 -23.80 19.04
CA ILE A 388 10.08 -24.40 18.93
C ILE A 388 9.49 -24.12 17.55
N ALA A 389 9.50 -22.87 17.10
CA ALA A 389 8.96 -22.49 15.78
C ALA A 389 9.69 -23.23 14.64
N TRP A 390 10.99 -23.36 14.71
CA TRP A 390 11.79 -24.13 13.76
C TRP A 390 11.45 -25.62 13.81
N SER A 391 11.41 -26.21 15.01
CA SER A 391 11.10 -27.64 15.19
C SER A 391 9.71 -28.00 14.68
N VAL A 392 8.71 -27.13 14.87
CA VAL A 392 7.37 -27.33 14.34
C VAL A 392 7.36 -27.25 12.81
N ASN A 393 8.10 -26.32 12.20
CA ASN A 393 8.23 -26.25 10.74
C ASN A 393 8.90 -27.50 10.14
N GLU A 394 9.86 -28.12 10.85
CA GLU A 394 10.51 -29.36 10.38
C GLU A 394 9.59 -30.58 10.50
N LYS A 395 8.73 -30.61 11.50
CA LYS A 395 7.82 -31.74 11.76
C LYS A 395 6.48 -31.65 11.01
N THR A 396 6.07 -30.46 10.62
CA THR A 396 4.78 -30.20 9.97
C THR A 396 4.99 -29.54 8.62
N GLU A 397 3.99 -28.79 8.11
CA GLU A 397 4.14 -27.97 6.93
C GLU A 397 5.05 -26.75 7.23
N ASN A 398 6.11 -26.61 6.46
CA ASN A 398 7.03 -25.48 6.61
C ASN A 398 6.42 -24.18 6.05
N ILE A 399 5.90 -23.34 6.95
CA ILE A 399 5.36 -22.01 6.61
C ILE A 399 6.34 -20.88 6.91
N GLY A 400 7.60 -21.20 7.20
CA GLY A 400 8.68 -20.25 7.45
C GLY A 400 8.40 -19.33 8.64
N ALA A 401 8.75 -18.06 8.51
CA ALA A 401 8.60 -17.05 9.57
C ALA A 401 7.12 -16.81 10.00
N ARG A 402 6.13 -17.24 9.20
CA ARG A 402 4.73 -17.15 9.62
C ARG A 402 4.46 -18.00 10.88
N ARG A 403 5.23 -19.06 11.10
CA ARG A 403 5.15 -19.88 12.31
C ARG A 403 5.40 -19.07 13.60
N LEU A 404 6.22 -18.04 13.54
CA LEU A 404 6.47 -17.17 14.69
C LEU A 404 5.20 -16.44 15.17
N TYR A 405 4.30 -16.07 14.26
CA TYR A 405 3.03 -15.44 14.64
C TYR A 405 2.16 -16.43 15.40
N THR A 406 1.96 -17.65 14.90
CA THR A 406 1.12 -18.65 15.55
C THR A 406 1.67 -19.07 16.91
N VAL A 407 2.99 -19.23 17.00
CA VAL A 407 3.66 -19.57 18.27
C VAL A 407 3.55 -18.43 19.27
N MET A 408 3.72 -17.16 18.83
CA MET A 408 3.62 -16.00 19.69
C MET A 408 2.20 -15.76 20.18
N GLU A 409 1.19 -15.89 19.32
CA GLU A 409 -0.23 -15.78 19.69
C GLU A 409 -0.57 -16.81 20.78
N LYS A 410 -0.12 -18.06 20.59
CA LYS A 410 -0.39 -19.11 21.58
C LYS A 410 0.33 -18.90 22.90
N LEU A 411 1.57 -18.39 22.85
CA LEU A 411 2.34 -18.08 24.04
C LEU A 411 1.66 -17.00 24.91
N LEU A 412 1.12 -15.97 24.24
CA LEU A 412 0.57 -14.80 24.93
C LEU A 412 -0.95 -14.82 25.08
N GLU A 413 -1.63 -15.89 24.65
CA GLU A 413 -3.10 -16.02 24.64
C GLU A 413 -3.74 -15.66 25.99
N GLU A 414 -3.27 -16.27 27.07
CA GLU A 414 -3.80 -16.00 28.42
C GLU A 414 -3.50 -14.59 28.90
N ILE A 415 -2.27 -14.11 28.66
CA ILE A 415 -1.87 -12.74 29.04
C ILE A 415 -2.75 -11.74 28.31
N SER A 416 -2.94 -11.91 26.99
CA SER A 416 -3.76 -11.03 26.19
C SER A 416 -5.25 -11.07 26.57
N PHE A 417 -5.78 -12.26 26.98
CA PHE A 417 -7.16 -12.39 27.38
C PHE A 417 -7.45 -11.75 28.76
N GLU A 418 -6.47 -11.79 29.65
CA GLU A 418 -6.59 -11.23 31.00
C GLU A 418 -6.13 -9.77 31.11
N ALA A 419 -5.47 -9.25 30.09
CA ALA A 419 -5.07 -7.85 30.01
C ALA A 419 -6.27 -6.92 30.25
N GLY A 420 -6.06 -5.85 30.98
CA GLY A 420 -7.12 -4.90 31.34
C GLY A 420 -8.03 -5.32 32.50
N LYS A 421 -7.99 -6.58 32.97
CA LYS A 421 -8.79 -7.02 34.14
C LYS A 421 -8.05 -6.87 35.46
N ARG A 422 -6.72 -6.97 35.45
CA ARG A 422 -5.88 -7.11 36.64
C ARG A 422 -5.06 -5.86 37.01
N GLY A 423 -5.08 -4.80 36.18
CA GLY A 423 -4.26 -3.59 36.42
C GLY A 423 -2.81 -3.78 35.98
N LYS A 424 -1.88 -3.02 36.59
CA LYS A 424 -0.45 -3.07 36.22
C LYS A 424 0.17 -4.42 36.56
N GLU A 425 0.50 -5.19 35.55
CA GLU A 425 1.21 -6.45 35.68
C GLU A 425 2.49 -6.47 34.82
N SER A 426 3.51 -7.20 35.30
CA SER A 426 4.74 -7.41 34.52
C SER A 426 5.03 -8.90 34.36
N PHE A 427 5.26 -9.32 33.13
CA PHE A 427 5.58 -10.69 32.78
C PHE A 427 7.00 -10.80 32.21
N ARG A 428 7.75 -11.80 32.67
CA ARG A 428 9.06 -12.15 32.15
C ARG A 428 8.94 -13.44 31.34
N ILE A 429 9.26 -13.36 30.07
CA ILE A 429 9.19 -14.49 29.12
C ILE A 429 10.58 -15.08 29.03
N ASP A 430 10.89 -16.05 29.86
CA ASP A 430 12.11 -16.87 29.86
C ASP A 430 11.85 -18.23 29.19
N ALA A 431 12.88 -19.06 29.07
CA ALA A 431 12.77 -20.39 28.47
C ALA A 431 11.80 -21.29 29.27
N ALA A 432 11.74 -21.18 30.58
CA ALA A 432 10.84 -21.96 31.42
C ALA A 432 9.36 -21.59 31.17
N PHE A 433 9.07 -20.30 31.06
CA PHE A 433 7.73 -19.82 30.70
C PHE A 433 7.29 -20.33 29.31
N VAL A 434 8.19 -20.23 28.32
CA VAL A 434 7.94 -20.71 26.95
C VAL A 434 7.66 -22.22 26.96
N ASP A 435 8.48 -23.01 27.66
CA ASP A 435 8.27 -24.47 27.78
C ASP A 435 6.97 -24.80 28.51
N ALA A 436 6.62 -24.11 29.57
CA ALA A 436 5.38 -24.35 30.29
C ALA A 436 4.14 -24.16 29.41
N LYS A 437 4.15 -23.19 28.47
CA LYS A 437 3.02 -22.86 27.62
C LYS A 437 3.00 -23.64 26.29
N LEU A 438 4.16 -23.99 25.73
CA LEU A 438 4.28 -24.50 24.37
C LEU A 438 4.83 -25.91 24.24
N LYS A 439 5.34 -26.52 25.33
CA LYS A 439 6.01 -27.84 25.27
C LYS A 439 5.12 -28.96 24.77
N GLU A 440 3.85 -29.00 25.21
CA GLU A 440 2.89 -29.99 24.77
C GLU A 440 2.60 -29.86 23.27
N LEU A 441 2.50 -28.64 22.75
CA LEU A 441 2.31 -28.34 21.34
C LEU A 441 3.51 -28.73 20.49
N ALA A 442 4.72 -28.53 21.00
CA ALA A 442 5.97 -28.89 20.31
C ALA A 442 6.21 -30.41 20.27
N GLN A 443 5.62 -31.18 21.19
CA GLN A 443 5.80 -32.63 21.29
C GLN A 443 4.75 -33.43 20.51
N SER A 444 3.52 -32.93 20.36
CA SER A 444 2.43 -33.58 19.65
C SER A 444 2.31 -33.07 18.23
N GLU A 445 2.60 -33.92 17.22
CA GLU A 445 2.41 -33.58 15.80
C GLU A 445 0.94 -33.23 15.47
N ASP A 446 -0.01 -33.96 16.08
CA ASP A 446 -1.43 -33.73 15.85
C ASP A 446 -1.87 -32.36 16.41
N LEU A 447 -1.46 -32.03 17.64
CA LEU A 447 -1.76 -30.72 18.23
C LEU A 447 -1.07 -29.58 17.46
N ALA A 448 0.17 -29.79 17.01
CA ALA A 448 0.88 -28.81 16.21
C ALA A 448 0.20 -28.54 14.86
N ARG A 449 -0.41 -29.53 14.23
CA ARG A 449 -1.18 -29.37 12.97
C ARG A 449 -2.49 -28.61 13.15
N TYR A 450 -3.16 -28.78 14.30
CA TYR A 450 -4.48 -28.18 14.53
C TYR A 450 -4.42 -26.81 15.21
N VAL A 451 -3.39 -26.53 15.99
CA VAL A 451 -3.30 -25.33 16.85
C VAL A 451 -2.26 -24.32 16.37
N LEU A 452 -1.20 -24.77 15.73
CA LEU A 452 -0.13 -23.97 15.17
C LEU A 452 -0.12 -24.00 13.65
#